data_904f00a8ca72170d14165b250e03aa8e
#
_entry.id   904f00a8ca72170d14165b250e03aa8e
#
_cell.length_a   1.000
_cell.length_b   1.000
_cell.length_c   1.000
_cell.angle_alpha   90.00
_cell.angle_beta   90.00
_cell.angle_gamma   90.00
#
_symmetry.space_group_name_H-M   'P 1'
#
loop_
_entity.id
_entity.type
_entity.pdbx_description
1 polymer ?
#
loop_
_entity_poly.entity_id
_entity_poly.type
_entity_poly.pdbx_seq_one_letter_code
_entity_poly.pdbx_strand_id
1 'polypeptide(L)'
;MGPRSIGLVKIGTLLVLLAIFASACIKPEAFPDEPRITFRSLKQFADSASFTIAFTDGDGDIGLSAGDNAPPFDAGSTYYNNLFLEMDTLYHGVWTRVQFTLPLRYRIPRITPTGQNKALEGEIAVNIAPWPIFPGSEGDTVRIFARMVDRAIHESNEVSSGPVRLQ
;
A
#
# COMPACT_ATOMS: atom_id res chain seq x y z
N MET A 1 21.50 -43.10 -49.28
CA MET A 1 20.83 -42.03 -48.53
C MET A 1 21.40 -42.04 -47.10
N GLY A 2 22.18 -41.07 -46.76
CA GLY A 2 23.07 -41.14 -45.60
C GLY A 2 22.45 -40.60 -44.31
N PRO A 3 22.92 -41.08 -43.13
CA PRO A 3 22.36 -40.76 -41.82
C PRO A 3 22.63 -39.32 -41.30
N ARG A 4 23.15 -38.45 -42.14
CA ARG A 4 23.57 -37.09 -41.77
C ARG A 4 22.42 -36.08 -41.64
N SER A 5 21.28 -36.28 -42.31
CA SER A 5 20.17 -35.32 -42.31
C SER A 5 19.32 -35.33 -41.02
N ILE A 6 19.24 -36.49 -40.36
CA ILE A 6 18.44 -36.65 -39.10
C ILE A 6 19.14 -35.94 -37.92
N GLY A 7 20.47 -35.91 -37.93
CA GLY A 7 21.23 -35.23 -36.89
C GLY A 7 21.06 -33.67 -36.93
N LEU A 8 21.10 -33.12 -38.13
CA LEU A 8 20.94 -31.65 -38.30
C LEU A 8 19.55 -31.16 -37.90
N VAL A 9 18.50 -31.92 -38.25
CA VAL A 9 17.11 -31.59 -37.88
C VAL A 9 16.93 -31.61 -36.36
N LYS A 10 17.46 -32.61 -35.68
CA LYS A 10 17.36 -32.71 -34.20
C LYS A 10 18.13 -31.58 -33.50
N ILE A 11 19.31 -31.19 -34.01
CA ILE A 11 20.08 -30.08 -33.46
C ILE A 11 19.36 -28.74 -33.70
N GLY A 12 18.77 -28.53 -34.87
CA GLY A 12 17.98 -27.35 -35.19
C GLY A 12 16.74 -27.22 -34.29
N THR A 13 16.02 -28.31 -34.06
CA THR A 13 14.86 -28.32 -33.18
C THR A 13 15.24 -28.03 -31.73
N LEU A 14 16.38 -28.57 -31.25
CA LEU A 14 16.87 -28.33 -29.89
C LEU A 14 17.27 -26.86 -29.69
N LEU A 15 17.93 -26.25 -30.69
CA LEU A 15 18.32 -24.84 -30.65
C LEU A 15 17.09 -23.89 -30.66
N VAL A 16 16.05 -24.22 -31.43
CA VAL A 16 14.79 -23.43 -31.44
C VAL A 16 14.06 -23.55 -30.12
N LEU A 17 14.00 -24.74 -29.52
CA LEU A 17 13.42 -24.93 -28.18
C LEU A 17 14.21 -24.16 -27.12
N LEU A 18 15.53 -24.17 -27.15
CA LEU A 18 16.38 -23.43 -26.21
C LEU A 18 16.20 -21.91 -26.35
N ALA A 19 16.03 -21.41 -27.60
CA ALA A 19 15.78 -19.99 -27.85
C ALA A 19 14.43 -19.51 -27.31
N ILE A 20 13.40 -20.38 -27.32
CA ILE A 20 12.07 -20.05 -26.76
C ILE A 20 12.14 -19.94 -25.22
N PHE A 21 12.93 -20.78 -24.55
CA PHE A 21 13.10 -20.69 -23.10
C PHE A 21 13.93 -19.47 -22.67
N ALA A 22 14.81 -18.95 -23.51
CA ALA A 22 15.60 -17.76 -23.20
C ALA A 22 14.79 -16.44 -23.27
N SER A 23 13.60 -16.45 -23.88
CA SER A 23 12.73 -15.27 -24.03
C SER A 23 11.80 -15.02 -22.83
N ALA A 24 11.81 -15.91 -21.84
CA ALA A 24 10.94 -15.83 -20.66
C ALA A 24 11.53 -15.01 -19.50
N CYS A 25 12.44 -14.08 -19.77
CA CYS A 25 12.76 -13.04 -18.78
C CYS A 25 11.59 -12.07 -18.72
N ILE A 26 10.62 -12.36 -17.84
CA ILE A 26 9.63 -11.39 -17.40
C ILE A 26 10.44 -10.28 -16.72
N LYS A 27 10.50 -9.08 -17.34
CA LYS A 27 11.05 -7.91 -16.67
C LYS A 27 10.23 -7.71 -15.40
N PRO A 28 10.85 -7.66 -14.21
CA PRO A 28 10.11 -7.27 -13.01
C PRO A 28 9.47 -5.90 -13.24
N GLU A 29 8.24 -5.73 -12.82
CA GLU A 29 7.55 -4.45 -12.86
C GLU A 29 8.36 -3.47 -12.01
N ALA A 30 8.82 -2.39 -12.61
CA ALA A 30 9.57 -1.36 -11.92
C ALA A 30 8.56 -0.30 -11.45
N PHE A 31 8.24 -0.33 -10.16
CA PHE A 31 7.48 0.75 -9.52
C PHE A 31 8.39 1.96 -9.28
N PRO A 32 7.83 3.19 -9.19
CA PRO A 32 8.55 4.35 -8.66
C PRO A 32 9.02 4.11 -7.23
N ASP A 33 10.12 4.76 -6.84
CA ASP A 33 10.61 4.71 -5.46
C ASP A 33 9.63 5.42 -4.49
N GLU A 34 8.87 6.42 -4.99
CA GLU A 34 7.78 7.02 -4.21
C GLU A 34 6.63 6.03 -4.08
N PRO A 35 6.14 5.77 -2.85
CA PRO A 35 5.03 4.86 -2.63
C PRO A 35 3.74 5.36 -3.32
N ARG A 36 3.00 4.45 -3.91
CA ARG A 36 1.67 4.72 -4.45
C ARG A 36 0.64 3.92 -3.70
N ILE A 37 -0.46 4.58 -3.31
CA ILE A 37 -1.56 3.92 -2.62
C ILE A 37 -2.87 4.03 -3.40
N THR A 38 -3.74 3.06 -3.16
CA THR A 38 -5.09 2.99 -3.74
C THR A 38 -6.06 2.55 -2.65
N PHE A 39 -7.19 3.23 -2.50
CA PHE A 39 -8.24 2.80 -1.58
C PHE A 39 -8.83 1.45 -2.04
N ARG A 40 -9.00 0.53 -1.11
CA ARG A 40 -9.61 -0.79 -1.34
C ARG A 40 -10.97 -0.93 -0.70
N SER A 41 -11.06 -0.70 0.61
CA SER A 41 -12.32 -0.86 1.33
C SER A 41 -12.33 -0.14 2.68
N LEU A 42 -13.53 0.20 3.14
CA LEU A 42 -13.84 0.53 4.53
C LEU A 42 -14.93 -0.45 4.99
N LYS A 43 -14.59 -1.37 5.87
CA LYS A 43 -15.53 -2.32 6.47
C LYS A 43 -15.87 -1.86 7.87
N GLN A 44 -17.16 -1.66 8.16
CA GLN A 44 -17.66 -1.25 9.45
C GLN A 44 -18.08 -2.47 10.27
N PHE A 45 -17.81 -2.43 11.56
CA PHE A 45 -18.21 -3.41 12.57
C PHE A 45 -18.91 -2.65 13.70
N ALA A 46 -19.40 -3.36 14.71
CA ALA A 46 -20.17 -2.74 15.78
C ALA A 46 -19.41 -1.65 16.57
N ASP A 47 -18.10 -1.81 16.75
CA ASP A 47 -17.25 -0.95 17.60
C ASP A 47 -15.94 -0.53 16.91
N SER A 48 -15.75 -0.95 15.69
CA SER A 48 -14.51 -0.71 14.94
C SER A 48 -14.76 -0.62 13.44
N ALA A 49 -13.80 -0.10 12.70
CA ALA A 49 -13.80 -0.17 11.25
C ALA A 49 -12.41 -0.56 10.74
N SER A 50 -12.37 -1.33 9.64
CA SER A 50 -11.12 -1.67 8.95
C SER A 50 -11.00 -0.86 7.68
N PHE A 51 -10.01 0.02 7.63
CA PHE A 51 -9.65 0.80 6.44
C PHE A 51 -8.50 0.11 5.72
N THR A 52 -8.70 -0.26 4.46
CA THR A 52 -7.72 -1.01 3.66
C THR A 52 -7.28 -0.20 2.45
N ILE A 53 -5.99 -0.13 2.25
CA ILE A 53 -5.32 0.39 1.05
C ILE A 53 -4.48 -0.69 0.40
N ALA A 54 -4.37 -0.66 -0.93
CA ALA A 54 -3.27 -1.32 -1.63
C ALA A 54 -2.12 -0.32 -1.82
N PHE A 55 -0.91 -0.83 -1.90
CA PHE A 55 0.27 -0.01 -2.15
C PHE A 55 1.22 -0.68 -3.15
N THR A 56 2.03 0.15 -3.81
CA THR A 56 3.24 -0.25 -4.55
C THR A 56 4.38 0.66 -4.15
N ASP A 57 5.62 0.14 -4.18
CA ASP A 57 6.83 0.82 -3.76
C ASP A 57 8.05 0.22 -4.46
N GLY A 58 8.87 1.02 -5.09
CA GLY A 58 9.92 0.53 -5.99
C GLY A 58 11.20 0.10 -5.28
N ASP A 59 11.62 0.78 -4.24
CA ASP A 59 12.84 0.47 -3.48
C ASP A 59 12.60 -0.39 -2.24
N GLY A 60 11.32 -0.66 -1.92
CA GLY A 60 10.89 -1.62 -0.90
C GLY A 60 11.18 -1.15 0.51
N ASP A 61 11.00 0.11 0.76
CA ASP A 61 11.35 0.70 2.04
C ASP A 61 10.13 1.12 2.91
N ILE A 62 8.95 0.58 2.60
CA ILE A 62 7.72 0.75 3.38
C ILE A 62 7.87 0.25 4.82
N GLY A 63 7.37 1.05 5.74
CA GLY A 63 7.21 0.70 7.15
C GLY A 63 8.43 1.01 8.01
N LEU A 64 8.21 1.02 9.33
CA LEU A 64 9.19 1.37 10.35
C LEU A 64 9.39 0.24 11.35
N SER A 65 10.63 -0.08 11.69
CA SER A 65 10.96 -1.05 12.72
C SER A 65 10.96 -0.41 14.13
N ALA A 66 11.04 -1.22 15.16
CA ALA A 66 11.23 -0.72 16.52
C ALA A 66 12.58 -0.01 16.70
N GLY A 67 13.57 -0.32 15.86
CA GLY A 67 14.89 0.32 15.89
C GLY A 67 14.92 1.70 15.19
N ASP A 68 13.91 2.04 14.41
CA ASP A 68 13.77 3.36 13.77
C ASP A 68 13.22 4.36 14.80
N ASN A 69 14.02 4.71 15.81
CA ASN A 69 13.63 5.50 16.98
C ASN A 69 14.46 6.78 17.16
N ALA A 70 15.26 7.14 16.18
CA ALA A 70 15.97 8.43 16.10
C ALA A 70 15.24 9.36 15.12
N PRO A 71 15.44 10.68 15.20
CA PRO A 71 14.90 11.60 14.22
C PRO A 71 15.20 11.17 12.77
N PRO A 72 14.24 11.24 11.86
CA PRO A 72 12.90 11.85 11.98
C PRO A 72 11.79 10.88 12.43
N PHE A 73 12.12 9.69 12.97
CA PHE A 73 11.16 8.62 13.29
C PHE A 73 10.97 8.39 14.81
N ASP A 74 11.55 9.20 15.66
CA ASP A 74 11.38 9.18 17.12
C ASP A 74 9.99 9.68 17.53
N ALA A 75 9.57 9.35 18.76
CA ALA A 75 8.21 9.61 19.25
C ALA A 75 7.76 11.09 19.20
N GLY A 76 8.69 12.04 19.18
CA GLY A 76 8.41 13.47 19.05
C GLY A 76 8.36 13.98 17.60
N SER A 77 8.74 13.16 16.64
CA SER A 77 8.90 13.57 15.25
C SER A 77 7.60 13.41 14.45
N THR A 78 7.49 14.19 13.38
CA THR A 78 6.35 14.16 12.46
C THR A 78 6.15 12.77 11.87
N TYR A 79 7.25 12.08 11.56
CA TYR A 79 7.25 10.77 10.89
C TYR A 79 7.38 9.59 11.86
N TYR A 80 7.13 9.80 13.17
CA TYR A 80 6.96 8.68 14.11
C TYR A 80 5.92 7.68 13.61
N ASN A 81 4.84 8.18 13.03
CA ASN A 81 3.86 7.41 12.27
C ASN A 81 4.10 7.60 10.78
N ASN A 82 3.72 6.63 9.98
CA ASN A 82 3.96 6.63 8.54
C ASN A 82 2.70 6.37 7.68
N LEU A 83 1.54 6.20 8.31
CA LEU A 83 0.23 6.23 7.65
C LEU A 83 -0.67 7.20 8.41
N PHE A 84 -1.20 8.17 7.68
CA PHE A 84 -1.98 9.30 8.19
C PHE A 84 -3.39 9.21 7.61
N LEU A 85 -4.39 9.19 8.49
CA LEU A 85 -5.78 9.28 8.08
C LEU A 85 -6.37 10.62 8.51
N GLU A 86 -7.22 11.17 7.66
CA GLU A 86 -8.02 12.35 7.91
C GLU A 86 -9.47 12.06 7.57
N MET A 87 -10.40 12.70 8.22
CA MET A 87 -11.83 12.48 7.99
C MET A 87 -12.56 13.80 7.78
N ASP A 88 -13.44 13.82 6.78
CA ASP A 88 -14.44 14.88 6.64
C ASP A 88 -15.82 14.30 6.97
N THR A 89 -16.68 15.12 7.53
CA THR A 89 -18.12 14.85 7.71
C THR A 89 -18.94 15.74 6.80
N LEU A 90 -20.05 15.21 6.31
CA LEU A 90 -21.00 15.94 5.49
C LEU A 90 -22.08 16.54 6.40
N TYR A 91 -22.07 17.86 6.56
CA TYR A 91 -23.05 18.59 7.36
C TYR A 91 -23.77 19.62 6.49
N HIS A 92 -25.10 19.54 6.41
CA HIS A 92 -25.93 20.42 5.56
C HIS A 92 -25.42 20.57 4.10
N GLY A 93 -24.93 19.46 3.51
CA GLY A 93 -24.41 19.45 2.14
C GLY A 93 -22.98 19.99 1.99
N VAL A 94 -22.31 20.35 3.08
CA VAL A 94 -20.94 20.88 3.09
C VAL A 94 -20.00 19.88 3.76
N TRP A 95 -18.91 19.54 3.08
CA TRP A 95 -17.85 18.73 3.66
C TRP A 95 -16.99 19.57 4.60
N THR A 96 -16.83 19.11 5.84
CA THR A 96 -16.04 19.80 6.86
C THR A 96 -15.02 18.84 7.45
N ARG A 97 -13.74 19.28 7.51
CA ARG A 97 -12.66 18.51 8.13
C ARG A 97 -12.89 18.33 9.62
N VAL A 98 -12.88 17.07 10.06
CA VAL A 98 -12.95 16.71 11.46
C VAL A 98 -11.61 16.98 12.14
N GLN A 99 -11.65 17.72 13.24
CA GLN A 99 -10.46 17.98 14.06
C GLN A 99 -10.43 16.98 15.21
N PHE A 100 -9.55 15.99 15.11
CA PHE A 100 -9.37 15.00 16.17
C PHE A 100 -8.43 15.53 17.25
N THR A 101 -8.80 15.36 18.52
CA THR A 101 -7.90 15.58 19.66
C THR A 101 -6.72 14.61 19.60
N LEU A 102 -6.96 13.35 19.21
CA LEU A 102 -5.96 12.35 18.92
C LEU A 102 -6.01 12.02 17.42
N PRO A 103 -5.06 12.50 16.62
CA PRO A 103 -5.06 12.25 15.18
C PRO A 103 -4.99 10.76 14.83
N LEU A 104 -5.69 10.36 13.77
CA LEU A 104 -5.65 9.00 13.25
C LEU A 104 -4.33 8.76 12.51
N ARG A 105 -3.34 8.25 13.22
CA ARG A 105 -2.00 8.01 12.71
C ARG A 105 -1.55 6.61 13.09
N TYR A 106 -0.92 5.93 12.16
CA TYR A 106 -0.49 4.54 12.33
C TYR A 106 0.98 4.39 12.00
N ARG A 107 1.67 3.61 12.83
CA ARG A 107 3.02 3.18 12.57
C ARG A 107 2.98 1.79 11.94
N ILE A 108 3.04 1.74 10.62
CA ILE A 108 3.04 0.50 9.87
C ILE A 108 4.38 -0.19 10.08
N PRO A 109 4.39 -1.47 10.48
CA PRO A 109 5.62 -2.22 10.66
C PRO A 109 6.42 -2.32 9.37
N ARG A 110 7.74 -2.42 9.51
CA ARG A 110 8.64 -2.58 8.37
C ARG A 110 8.29 -3.83 7.57
N ILE A 111 8.04 -3.63 6.28
CA ILE A 111 7.88 -4.68 5.29
C ILE A 111 9.19 -4.75 4.51
N THR A 112 9.90 -5.87 4.61
CA THR A 112 11.19 -6.02 3.94
C THR A 112 11.08 -7.13 2.91
N PRO A 113 11.28 -6.82 1.63
CA PRO A 113 11.32 -7.86 0.60
C PRO A 113 12.54 -8.75 0.79
N THR A 114 12.34 -10.05 0.56
CA THR A 114 13.43 -11.04 0.50
C THR A 114 13.90 -11.16 -0.94
N GLY A 115 15.22 -11.10 -1.18
CA GLY A 115 15.80 -11.25 -2.50
C GLY A 115 16.39 -9.96 -3.10
N GLN A 116 16.72 -10.00 -4.37
CA GLN A 116 17.37 -8.90 -5.08
C GLN A 116 16.39 -7.83 -5.58
N ASN A 117 15.16 -8.23 -5.90
CA ASN A 117 14.10 -7.28 -6.24
C ASN A 117 13.53 -6.67 -4.97
N LYS A 118 13.62 -5.35 -4.86
CA LYS A 118 13.14 -4.58 -3.71
C LYS A 118 11.71 -4.08 -3.90
N ALA A 119 11.19 -4.07 -5.12
CA ALA A 119 9.84 -3.62 -5.39
C ALA A 119 8.82 -4.39 -4.56
N LEU A 120 7.93 -3.66 -3.92
CA LEU A 120 6.86 -4.17 -3.06
C LEU A 120 5.50 -3.81 -3.65
N GLU A 121 4.57 -4.74 -3.51
CA GLU A 121 3.14 -4.50 -3.65
C GLU A 121 2.40 -5.30 -2.58
N GLY A 122 1.26 -4.78 -2.15
CA GLY A 122 0.46 -5.47 -1.14
C GLY A 122 -0.72 -4.65 -0.67
N GLU A 123 -1.31 -5.12 0.43
CA GLU A 123 -2.41 -4.42 1.11
C GLU A 123 -2.06 -4.18 2.57
N ILE A 124 -2.48 -3.03 3.07
CA ILE A 124 -2.39 -2.65 4.47
C ILE A 124 -3.79 -2.36 4.96
N ALA A 125 -4.20 -3.07 6.01
CA ALA A 125 -5.44 -2.80 6.72
C ALA A 125 -5.14 -2.23 8.10
N VAL A 126 -5.74 -1.10 8.44
CA VAL A 126 -5.66 -0.51 9.77
C VAL A 126 -7.02 -0.52 10.44
N ASN A 127 -7.02 -0.76 11.75
CA ASN A 127 -8.22 -0.74 12.55
C ASN A 127 -8.46 0.66 13.12
N ILE A 128 -9.67 1.19 12.94
CA ILE A 128 -10.13 2.44 13.53
C ILE A 128 -11.09 2.06 14.67
N ALA A 129 -10.74 2.40 15.90
CA ALA A 129 -11.57 2.14 17.07
C ALA A 129 -11.45 3.31 18.06
N PRO A 130 -12.54 3.74 18.70
CA PRO A 130 -13.91 3.24 18.53
C PRO A 130 -14.51 3.60 17.17
N TRP A 131 -15.60 2.92 16.80
CA TRP A 131 -16.36 3.24 15.61
C TRP A 131 -17.88 3.14 15.90
N PRO A 132 -18.72 4.10 15.48
CA PRO A 132 -18.28 5.38 14.90
C PRO A 132 -17.40 6.15 15.88
N ILE A 133 -16.47 6.98 15.36
CA ILE A 133 -15.47 7.67 16.19
C ILE A 133 -16.15 8.61 17.22
N PHE A 134 -17.30 9.18 16.84
CA PHE A 134 -18.08 10.04 17.71
C PHE A 134 -19.40 9.32 18.08
N PRO A 135 -19.67 9.09 19.36
CA PRO A 135 -20.96 8.56 19.79
C PRO A 135 -22.12 9.45 19.28
N GLY A 136 -23.16 8.82 18.75
CA GLY A 136 -24.33 9.51 18.22
C GLY A 136 -24.16 10.04 16.78
N SER A 137 -23.10 9.67 16.10
CA SER A 137 -22.89 9.99 14.67
C SER A 137 -23.38 8.89 13.73
N GLU A 138 -24.08 7.88 14.23
CA GLU A 138 -24.68 6.84 13.42
C GLU A 138 -25.66 7.46 12.41
N GLY A 139 -25.49 7.09 11.16
CA GLY A 139 -26.26 7.66 10.05
C GLY A 139 -25.64 8.88 9.39
N ASP A 140 -24.63 9.50 10.00
CA ASP A 140 -23.86 10.56 9.35
C ASP A 140 -23.10 10.03 8.14
N THR A 141 -22.78 10.94 7.23
CA THR A 141 -21.96 10.60 6.06
C THR A 141 -20.57 11.20 6.23
N VAL A 142 -19.57 10.35 6.13
CA VAL A 142 -18.15 10.73 6.23
C VAL A 142 -17.37 10.31 5.00
N ARG A 143 -16.17 10.83 4.83
CA ARG A 143 -15.15 10.31 3.92
C ARG A 143 -13.81 10.35 4.63
N ILE A 144 -13.00 9.32 4.41
CA ILE A 144 -11.68 9.17 5.00
C ILE A 144 -10.65 9.31 3.90
N PHE A 145 -9.65 10.14 4.15
CA PHE A 145 -8.48 10.30 3.30
C PHE A 145 -7.31 9.56 3.93
N ALA A 146 -6.42 9.06 3.10
CA ALA A 146 -5.19 8.41 3.56
C ALA A 146 -3.99 8.88 2.75
N ARG A 147 -2.85 9.02 3.43
CA ARG A 147 -1.53 9.31 2.88
C ARG A 147 -0.50 8.50 3.63
N MET A 148 0.52 7.99 2.94
CA MET A 148 1.61 7.19 3.48
C MET A 148 2.94 7.87 3.23
N VAL A 149 3.93 7.54 4.09
CA VAL A 149 5.33 7.98 3.95
C VAL A 149 6.22 6.76 4.14
N ASP A 150 7.23 6.60 3.27
CA ASP A 150 8.27 5.58 3.37
C ASP A 150 9.43 5.99 4.31
N ARG A 151 10.49 5.20 4.36
CA ARG A 151 11.68 5.51 5.18
C ARG A 151 12.60 6.57 4.55
N ALA A 152 12.55 6.75 3.25
CA ALA A 152 13.25 7.83 2.56
C ALA A 152 12.51 9.18 2.64
N ILE A 153 11.32 9.18 3.28
CA ILE A 153 10.42 10.35 3.44
C ILE A 153 9.80 10.77 2.09
N HIS A 154 9.62 9.82 1.17
CA HIS A 154 8.77 10.05 0.03
C HIS A 154 7.31 9.92 0.46
N GLU A 155 6.50 10.91 0.06
CA GLU A 155 5.06 10.90 0.33
C GLU A 155 4.32 10.25 -0.82
N SER A 156 3.36 9.40 -0.50
CA SER A 156 2.44 8.82 -1.49
C SER A 156 1.45 9.88 -2.01
N ASN A 157 0.73 9.51 -3.07
CA ASN A 157 -0.52 10.19 -3.38
C ASN A 157 -1.52 10.07 -2.22
N GLU A 158 -2.48 11.00 -2.15
CA GLU A 158 -3.64 10.89 -1.27
C GLU A 158 -4.76 10.09 -1.93
N VAL A 159 -5.46 9.26 -1.16
CA VAL A 159 -6.65 8.51 -1.58
C VAL A 159 -7.83 8.78 -0.65
N SER A 160 -9.04 8.60 -1.16
CA SER A 160 -10.27 8.79 -0.40
C SER A 160 -11.15 7.53 -0.44
N SER A 161 -11.83 7.25 0.67
CA SER A 161 -12.89 6.23 0.71
C SER A 161 -14.11 6.58 -0.15
N GLY A 162 -14.22 7.85 -0.57
CA GLY A 162 -15.50 8.40 -1.00
C GLY A 162 -16.50 8.52 0.17
N PRO A 163 -17.74 8.97 -0.11
CA PRO A 163 -18.78 9.08 0.89
C PRO A 163 -19.17 7.71 1.47
N VAL A 164 -19.19 7.59 2.79
CA VAL A 164 -19.60 6.40 3.54
C VAL A 164 -20.56 6.81 4.61
N ARG A 165 -21.71 6.13 4.70
CA ARG A 165 -22.67 6.32 5.80
C ARG A 165 -22.24 5.49 6.99
N LEU A 166 -22.16 6.12 8.15
CA LEU A 166 -21.87 5.45 9.43
C LEU A 166 -23.04 4.54 9.84
N GLN A 167 -22.68 3.33 10.30
CA GLN A 167 -23.62 2.30 10.74
C GLN A 167 -23.61 2.17 12.24
#